data_1df1833be0d4af97db948b84325eb988
#
_entry.id   1df1833be0d4af97db948b84325eb988
#
_cell.length_a   1.000
_cell.length_b   1.000
_cell.length_c   1.000
_cell.angle_alpha   90.00
_cell.angle_beta   90.00
_cell.angle_gamma   90.00
#
_symmetry.space_group_name_H-M   'P 1'
#
loop_
_entity.id
_entity.type
_entity.pdbx_description
1 polymer ?
#
loop_
_entity_poly.entity_id
_entity_poly.type
_entity_poly.pdbx_seq_one_letter_code
_entity_poly.pdbx_strand_id
1 'polypeptide(L)'
;MAIKITIPGRPVPKARPRLGMRGKTAYIYTPSRTKEYEEFIGWTAKAAGCKPLEGPVEVELWCYTKGRADVDNLSKSILDGLNGIAFEDDSQVVDLHVHKRKVKTDERVEIEIREAGPWTTIAKS
;
A
#
# COMPACT_ATOMS: atom_id res chain seq x y z
N MET A 1 -10.54 14.78 7.27
CA MET A 1 -9.66 14.30 8.35
C MET A 1 -8.56 13.45 7.76
N ALA A 2 -7.33 13.63 8.20
CA ALA A 2 -6.19 12.85 7.73
C ALA A 2 -5.86 11.74 8.71
N ILE A 3 -5.55 10.57 8.19
CA ILE A 3 -5.08 9.43 8.97
C ILE A 3 -3.60 9.27 8.69
N LYS A 4 -2.77 9.22 9.74
CA LYS A 4 -1.33 9.04 9.61
C LYS A 4 -0.92 7.73 10.27
N ILE A 5 -0.12 6.94 9.54
CA ILE A 5 0.33 5.63 10.01
C ILE A 5 1.81 5.50 9.69
N THR A 6 2.57 4.92 10.62
CA THR A 6 3.97 4.56 10.39
C THR A 6 4.12 3.05 10.39
N ILE A 7 4.68 2.52 9.31
CA ILE A 7 4.98 1.09 9.18
C ILE A 7 6.49 0.93 9.39
N PRO A 8 6.93 0.37 10.51
CA PRO A 8 8.36 0.21 10.77
C PRO A 8 8.98 -0.87 9.88
N GLY A 9 10.27 -0.75 9.63
CA GLY A 9 11.03 -1.73 8.89
C GLY A 9 11.13 -1.45 7.41
N ARG A 10 11.96 -2.25 6.73
CA ARG A 10 12.19 -2.09 5.30
C ARG A 10 10.92 -2.40 4.51
N PRO A 11 10.47 -1.49 3.64
CA PRO A 11 9.32 -1.77 2.79
C PRO A 11 9.63 -2.91 1.81
N VAL A 12 8.62 -3.74 1.56
CA VAL A 12 8.73 -4.89 0.67
C VAL A 12 7.93 -4.60 -0.60
N PRO A 13 8.56 -4.65 -1.78
CA PRO A 13 7.85 -4.38 -3.02
C PRO A 13 6.88 -5.51 -3.37
N LYS A 14 5.85 -5.17 -4.15
CA LYS A 14 4.92 -6.18 -4.66
C LYS A 14 5.67 -7.13 -5.59
N ALA A 15 5.71 -8.38 -5.24
CA ALA A 15 6.27 -9.41 -6.10
C ALA A 15 5.20 -9.88 -7.09
N ARG A 16 5.63 -10.26 -8.28
CA ARG A 16 4.71 -10.83 -9.28
C ARG A 16 4.22 -12.18 -8.79
N PRO A 17 2.95 -12.51 -9.05
CA PRO A 17 2.45 -13.85 -8.78
C PRO A 17 3.32 -14.88 -9.50
N ARG A 18 3.58 -15.99 -8.84
CA ARG A 18 4.41 -17.07 -9.37
C ARG A 18 3.57 -18.28 -9.66
N LEU A 19 4.02 -19.07 -10.65
CA LEU A 19 3.41 -20.34 -10.98
C LEU A 19 4.06 -21.43 -10.13
N GLY A 20 3.23 -22.15 -9.39
CA GLY A 20 3.65 -23.33 -8.64
C GLY A 20 3.02 -24.57 -9.22
N MET A 21 3.59 -25.73 -8.89
CA MET A 21 3.07 -27.02 -9.32
C MET A 21 2.82 -27.90 -8.10
N ARG A 22 1.66 -28.55 -8.10
CA ARG A 22 1.32 -29.56 -7.11
C ARG A 22 0.93 -30.81 -7.88
N GLY A 23 1.89 -31.71 -8.06
CA GLY A 23 1.73 -32.83 -8.96
C GLY A 23 1.60 -32.35 -10.40
N LYS A 24 0.47 -32.61 -11.05
CA LYS A 24 0.18 -32.17 -12.41
C LYS A 24 -0.67 -30.89 -12.44
N THR A 25 -1.02 -30.32 -11.28
CA THR A 25 -1.87 -29.13 -11.19
C THR A 25 -1.02 -27.88 -11.06
N ALA A 26 -1.21 -26.93 -11.97
CA ALA A 26 -0.58 -25.62 -11.88
C ALA A 26 -1.46 -24.68 -11.03
N TYR A 27 -0.84 -23.82 -10.26
CA TYR A 27 -1.54 -22.81 -9.50
C TYR A 27 -0.73 -21.53 -9.45
N ILE A 28 -1.40 -20.39 -9.23
CA ILE A 28 -0.77 -19.08 -9.12
C ILE A 28 -0.79 -18.65 -7.66
N TYR A 29 0.31 -18.15 -7.16
CA TYR A 29 0.41 -17.69 -5.77
C TYR A 29 1.24 -16.42 -5.66
N THR A 30 0.95 -15.62 -4.62
CA THR A 30 1.77 -14.46 -4.24
C THR A 30 2.86 -14.93 -3.30
N PRO A 31 4.14 -14.59 -3.57
CA PRO A 31 5.23 -14.95 -2.66
C PRO A 31 4.95 -14.53 -1.23
N SER A 32 5.30 -15.39 -0.27
CA SER A 32 4.95 -15.21 1.14
C SER A 32 5.50 -13.90 1.73
N ARG A 33 6.68 -13.46 1.31
CA ARG A 33 7.27 -12.22 1.82
C ARG A 33 6.40 -11.00 1.54
N THR A 34 5.87 -10.89 0.33
CA THR A 34 4.95 -9.80 -0.03
C THR A 34 3.66 -9.92 0.77
N LYS A 35 3.11 -11.13 0.87
CA LYS A 35 1.88 -11.36 1.59
C LYS A 35 2.02 -11.03 3.07
N GLU A 36 3.11 -11.44 3.69
CA GLU A 36 3.39 -11.14 5.09
C GLU A 36 3.50 -9.64 5.32
N TYR A 37 4.13 -8.92 4.41
CA TYR A 37 4.24 -7.47 4.51
C TYR A 37 2.87 -6.79 4.39
N GLU A 38 2.03 -7.23 3.47
CA GLU A 38 0.67 -6.70 3.32
C GLU A 38 -0.15 -6.94 4.59
N GLU A 39 -0.02 -8.11 5.18
CA GLU A 39 -0.69 -8.42 6.45
C GLU A 39 -0.18 -7.53 7.58
N PHE A 40 1.12 -7.31 7.65
CA PHE A 40 1.73 -6.43 8.65
C PHE A 40 1.22 -5.00 8.52
N ILE A 41 1.12 -4.48 7.30
CA ILE A 41 0.55 -3.15 7.04
C ILE A 41 -0.89 -3.10 7.55
N GLY A 42 -1.68 -4.12 7.20
CA GLY A 42 -3.07 -4.19 7.63
C GLY A 42 -3.23 -4.20 9.14
N TRP A 43 -2.45 -5.02 9.82
CA TRP A 43 -2.47 -5.09 11.30
C TRP A 43 -2.04 -3.76 11.92
N THR A 44 -0.99 -3.14 11.39
CA THR A 44 -0.49 -1.87 11.92
C THR A 44 -1.50 -0.76 11.73
N ALA A 45 -2.14 -0.68 10.57
CA ALA A 45 -3.18 0.30 10.29
C ALA A 45 -4.39 0.10 11.21
N LYS A 46 -4.80 -1.13 11.40
CA LYS A 46 -5.91 -1.46 12.29
C LYS A 46 -5.60 -1.06 13.73
N ALA A 47 -4.39 -1.35 14.19
CA ALA A 47 -3.94 -0.98 15.54
C ALA A 47 -3.87 0.54 15.71
N ALA A 48 -3.64 1.29 14.64
CA ALA A 48 -3.64 2.74 14.65
C ALA A 48 -5.06 3.34 14.63
N GLY A 49 -6.09 2.52 14.58
CA GLY A 49 -7.48 2.95 14.61
C GLY A 49 -8.10 3.21 13.26
N CYS A 50 -7.48 2.74 12.17
CA CYS A 50 -8.05 2.92 10.83
C CYS A 50 -9.37 2.19 10.68
N LYS A 51 -10.31 2.86 10.03
CA LYS A 51 -11.58 2.28 9.60
C LYS A 51 -11.75 2.61 8.13
N PRO A 52 -12.39 1.75 7.34
CA PRO A 52 -12.54 2.00 5.92
C PRO A 52 -13.25 3.33 5.65
N LEU A 53 -12.57 4.21 4.92
CA LEU A 53 -13.16 5.45 4.46
C LEU A 53 -14.05 5.17 3.26
N GLU A 54 -15.15 5.90 3.16
CA GLU A 54 -16.04 5.84 2.01
C GLU A 54 -15.69 6.95 1.03
N GLY A 55 -15.99 6.72 -0.26
CA GLY A 55 -15.76 7.74 -1.28
C GLY A 55 -14.29 7.90 -1.67
N PRO A 56 -14.01 8.90 -2.53
CA PRO A 56 -12.65 9.10 -3.04
C PRO A 56 -11.66 9.46 -1.93
N VAL A 57 -10.45 8.91 -2.02
CA VAL A 57 -9.38 9.17 -1.05
C VAL A 57 -8.11 9.59 -1.79
N GLU A 58 -7.29 10.36 -1.09
CA GLU A 58 -5.96 10.75 -1.50
C GLU A 58 -4.97 10.06 -0.58
N VAL A 59 -3.94 9.45 -1.14
CA VAL A 59 -2.92 8.73 -0.38
C VAL A 59 -1.55 9.31 -0.68
N GLU A 60 -0.80 9.58 0.37
CA GLU A 60 0.59 9.99 0.25
C GLU A 60 1.48 9.05 1.04
N LEU A 61 2.55 8.57 0.39
CA LEU A 61 3.47 7.60 0.95
C LEU A 61 4.88 8.16 0.94
N TRP A 62 5.59 8.00 2.06
CA TRP A 62 7.02 8.29 2.16
C TRP A 62 7.73 6.99 2.51
N CYS A 63 8.50 6.45 1.56
CA CYS A 63 9.23 5.21 1.75
C CYS A 63 10.70 5.55 2.05
N TYR A 64 11.09 5.35 3.31
CA TYR A 64 12.45 5.57 3.78
C TYR A 64 13.16 4.22 3.80
N THR A 65 14.08 4.01 2.88
CA THR A 65 14.66 2.68 2.68
C THR A 65 16.09 2.74 2.17
N LYS A 66 16.84 1.69 2.43
CA LYS A 66 18.14 1.42 1.80
C LYS A 66 17.98 0.60 0.52
N GLY A 67 16.80 0.04 0.31
CA GLY A 67 16.51 -0.85 -0.80
C GLY A 67 16.41 -0.13 -2.14
N ARG A 68 16.38 -0.92 -3.20
CA ARG A 68 16.34 -0.43 -4.59
C ARG A 68 15.01 -0.66 -5.28
N ALA A 69 13.99 -1.05 -4.53
CA ALA A 69 12.68 -1.33 -5.11
C ALA A 69 12.09 -0.07 -5.76
N ASP A 70 11.35 -0.29 -6.84
CA ASP A 70 10.69 0.80 -7.57
C ASP A 70 9.50 1.34 -6.78
N VAL A 71 9.22 2.64 -6.97
CA VAL A 71 8.12 3.30 -6.24
C VAL A 71 6.76 2.69 -6.56
N ASP A 72 6.53 2.26 -7.79
CA ASP A 72 5.26 1.64 -8.19
C ASP A 72 5.07 0.28 -7.50
N ASN A 73 6.10 -0.53 -7.40
CA ASN A 73 6.03 -1.83 -6.72
C ASN A 73 5.88 -1.66 -5.20
N LEU A 74 6.51 -0.63 -4.62
CA LEU A 74 6.34 -0.32 -3.21
C LEU A 74 4.93 0.16 -2.92
N SER A 75 4.41 1.08 -3.74
CA SER A 75 3.05 1.60 -3.55
C SER A 75 2.01 0.49 -3.70
N LYS A 76 2.22 -0.45 -4.62
CA LYS A 76 1.29 -1.54 -4.85
C LYS A 76 1.15 -2.44 -3.61
N SER A 77 2.26 -2.85 -2.99
CA SER A 77 2.20 -3.67 -1.78
C SER A 77 1.54 -2.92 -0.63
N ILE A 78 1.83 -1.63 -0.49
CA ILE A 78 1.26 -0.82 0.58
C ILE A 78 -0.26 -0.65 0.40
N LEU A 79 -0.70 -0.31 -0.81
CA LEU A 79 -2.13 -0.16 -1.10
C LEU A 79 -2.87 -1.48 -0.93
N ASP A 80 -2.28 -2.59 -1.35
CA ASP A 80 -2.89 -3.91 -1.15
C ASP A 80 -3.02 -4.25 0.34
N GLY A 81 -2.03 -3.85 1.15
CA GLY A 81 -2.10 -4.04 2.60
C GLY A 81 -3.17 -3.18 3.28
N LEU A 82 -3.45 -2.00 2.74
CA LEU A 82 -4.46 -1.09 3.26
C LEU A 82 -5.87 -1.42 2.77
N ASN A 83 -5.98 -2.24 1.73
CA ASN A 83 -7.26 -2.57 1.10
C ASN A 83 -8.18 -3.28 2.09
N GLY A 84 -9.40 -2.78 2.23
CA GLY A 84 -10.37 -3.29 3.20
C GLY A 84 -10.16 -2.81 4.63
N ILE A 85 -9.11 -2.01 4.89
CA ILE A 85 -8.77 -1.54 6.24
C ILE A 85 -8.83 -0.02 6.32
N ALA A 86 -8.16 0.69 5.44
CA ALA A 86 -8.18 2.16 5.40
C ALA A 86 -9.21 2.69 4.40
N PHE A 87 -9.57 1.90 3.42
CA PHE A 87 -10.63 2.15 2.45
C PHE A 87 -11.21 0.79 2.05
N GLU A 88 -12.39 0.79 1.44
CA GLU A 88 -13.05 -0.47 1.06
C GLU A 88 -12.35 -1.13 -0.13
N ASP A 89 -11.89 -0.30 -1.09
CA ASP A 89 -11.22 -0.79 -2.29
C ASP A 89 -10.24 0.26 -2.80
N ASP A 90 -9.12 -0.18 -3.39
CA ASP A 90 -8.09 0.73 -3.90
C ASP A 90 -8.56 1.56 -5.10
N SER A 91 -9.69 1.19 -5.73
CA SER A 91 -10.33 2.01 -6.76
C SER A 91 -10.78 3.38 -6.22
N GLN A 92 -10.90 3.52 -4.90
CA GLN A 92 -11.23 4.81 -4.26
C GLN A 92 -10.06 5.79 -4.29
N VAL A 93 -8.84 5.31 -4.53
CA VAL A 93 -7.64 6.17 -4.55
C VAL A 93 -7.64 6.97 -5.85
N VAL A 94 -7.91 8.28 -5.74
CA VAL A 94 -7.97 9.19 -6.90
C VAL A 94 -6.70 10.00 -7.07
N ASP A 95 -5.95 10.19 -5.99
CA ASP A 95 -4.64 10.84 -6.02
C ASP A 95 -3.67 10.01 -5.19
N LEU A 96 -2.53 9.70 -5.78
CA LEU A 96 -1.49 8.92 -5.12
C LEU A 96 -0.15 9.64 -5.30
N HIS A 97 0.49 9.97 -4.18
CA HIS A 97 1.82 10.59 -4.17
C HIS A 97 2.77 9.65 -3.46
N VAL A 98 3.85 9.28 -4.12
CA VAL A 98 4.84 8.36 -3.56
C VAL A 98 6.22 9.00 -3.57
N HIS A 99 6.85 9.05 -2.41
CA HIS A 99 8.19 9.58 -2.26
C HIS A 99 9.10 8.46 -1.76
N LYS A 100 10.24 8.29 -2.41
CA LYS A 100 11.25 7.35 -1.95
C LYS A 100 12.49 8.12 -1.55
N ARG A 101 12.96 7.87 -0.34
CA ARG A 101 14.13 8.55 0.21
C ARG A 101 15.10 7.54 0.79
N LYS A 102 16.38 7.73 0.53
CA LYS A 102 17.42 6.85 1.04
C LYS A 102 17.76 7.25 2.47
N VAL A 103 17.84 6.26 3.34
CA VAL A 103 18.21 6.47 4.75
C VAL A 103 19.33 5.54 5.12
N LYS A 104 20.09 5.89 6.18
CA LYS A 104 21.14 5.04 6.73
C LYS A 104 20.60 4.11 7.80
N THR A 105 19.60 4.56 8.53
CA THR A 105 18.96 3.82 9.61
C THR A 105 17.46 4.10 9.61
N ASP A 106 16.72 3.32 10.39
CA ASP A 106 15.29 3.56 10.63
C ASP A 106 14.47 3.49 9.34
N GLU A 107 14.63 2.40 8.60
CA GLU A 107 13.80 2.15 7.42
C GLU A 107 12.34 2.04 7.83
N ARG A 108 11.48 2.71 7.09
CA ARG A 108 10.05 2.74 7.41
C ARG A 108 9.24 3.29 6.25
N VAL A 109 7.92 3.17 6.36
CA VAL A 109 6.97 3.86 5.47
C VAL A 109 6.08 4.73 6.33
N GLU A 110 5.92 5.99 5.94
CA GLU A 110 4.94 6.88 6.53
C GLU A 110 3.79 7.05 5.55
N ILE A 111 2.58 6.90 6.03
CA ILE A 111 1.38 6.90 5.20
C ILE A 111 0.45 7.99 5.71
N GLU A 112 -0.07 8.79 4.78
CA GLU A 112 -1.13 9.75 5.08
C GLU A 112 -2.28 9.51 4.11
N ILE A 113 -3.49 9.36 4.68
CA ILE A 113 -4.71 9.09 3.90
C ILE A 113 -5.70 10.19 4.22
N ARG A 114 -6.25 10.83 3.19
CA ARG A 114 -7.20 11.93 3.31
C ARG A 114 -8.43 11.65 2.46
N GLU A 115 -9.57 12.12 2.91
CA GLU A 115 -10.75 12.16 2.06
C GLU A 115 -10.51 13.17 0.95
N ALA A 116 -10.78 12.80 -0.29
CA ALA A 116 -10.50 13.64 -1.45
C ALA A 116 -11.69 14.51 -1.88
N GLY A 117 -12.80 14.45 -1.14
CA GLY A 117 -14.00 15.15 -1.52
C GLY A 117 -14.78 14.46 -2.63
N PRO A 118 -15.85 15.07 -3.13
CA PRO A 118 -16.67 14.45 -4.15
C PRO A 118 -15.91 14.15 -5.43
N TRP A 119 -16.26 13.03 -6.06
CA TRP A 119 -15.72 12.66 -7.36
C TRP A 119 -16.19 13.66 -8.40
N THR A 120 -15.27 14.32 -9.10
CA THR A 120 -15.59 15.38 -10.05
C THR A 120 -15.27 14.95 -11.48
N THR A 121 -16.24 15.11 -12.37
CA THR A 121 -16.03 14.89 -13.80
C THR A 121 -15.57 16.18 -14.46
N ILE A 122 -14.44 16.09 -15.18
CA ILE A 122 -13.94 17.24 -15.95
C ILE A 122 -14.60 17.22 -17.32
N ALA A 123 -15.30 18.31 -17.67
CA ALA A 123 -16.08 18.40 -18.90
C ALA A 123 -15.19 18.49 -20.16
N LYS A 124 -13.96 18.97 -20.01
CA LYS A 124 -12.97 19.03 -21.09
C LYS A 124 -11.66 18.46 -20.59
N SER A 125 -11.21 17.39 -21.19
CA SER A 125 -9.98 16.73 -20.79
C SER A 125 -9.18 16.30 -22.00
#